data_503f3e7eab3eca57a438ae993916d945
#
_entry.id   503f3e7eab3eca57a438ae993916d945
#
_cell.length_a   1.000
_cell.length_b   1.000
_cell.length_c   1.000
_cell.angle_alpha   90.00
_cell.angle_beta   90.00
_cell.angle_gamma   90.00
#
_symmetry.space_group_name_H-M   'P 1'
#
loop_
_entity.id
_entity.type
_entity.pdbx_description
1 polymer ?
#
loop_
_entity_poly.entity_id
_entity_poly.type
_entity_poly.pdbx_seq_one_letter_code
_entity_poly.pdbx_strand_id
1 'polypeptide(L)'
;LTMTQGRLLWIYDEIDLLHAHIMFLQKRDYDVTTCSNGTDAIDLCGKNAYDLILLDENMPGLSGLETLAGIKEVQPNVPVVMVTKNEAEDIMDQAIGAKIADYLLKPVNPMQILLVLKKNIHQREIVTEVTQSSYRQEFANIAAQMNDSSTPEEWIELYKKLVYWELELSETDSAMNEMLQQQKEEANLTFSRFVRKHYEDWIKDAETRPVISPDIFKRYVFPRLSKGR
;
A
#
# COMPACT_ATOMS: atom_id res chain seq x y z
N LEU A 1 28.49 2.76 10.35
CA LEU A 1 27.35 3.01 9.45
C LEU A 1 26.27 3.67 10.31
N THR A 2 26.16 5.00 10.22
CA THR A 2 25.04 5.74 10.82
C THR A 2 23.78 5.32 10.10
N MET A 3 22.82 4.72 10.82
CA MET A 3 21.50 4.44 10.26
C MET A 3 20.78 5.77 10.05
N THR A 4 20.37 6.05 8.83
CA THR A 4 19.53 7.21 8.53
C THR A 4 18.14 7.00 9.14
N GLN A 5 17.57 8.06 9.73
CA GLN A 5 16.19 8.07 10.27
C GLN A 5 15.13 8.12 9.16
N GLY A 6 15.54 8.44 7.93
CA GLY A 6 14.69 8.49 6.75
C GLY A 6 15.29 9.35 5.63
N ARG A 7 14.93 9.02 4.40
CA ARG A 7 15.30 9.75 3.19
C ARG A 7 14.16 10.67 2.78
N LEU A 8 14.42 11.96 2.75
CA LEU A 8 13.44 12.99 2.48
C LEU A 8 13.70 13.66 1.14
N LEU A 9 12.65 13.94 0.39
CA LEU A 9 12.69 14.88 -0.73
C LEU A 9 11.95 16.15 -0.31
N TRP A 10 12.62 17.31 -0.40
CA TRP A 10 12.01 18.61 -0.13
C TRP A 10 11.94 19.43 -1.41
N ILE A 11 10.73 19.65 -1.87
CA ILE A 11 10.44 20.36 -3.12
C ILE A 11 10.00 21.79 -2.75
N TYR A 12 10.84 22.76 -3.07
CA TYR A 12 10.65 24.17 -2.70
C TYR A 12 11.40 25.08 -3.66
N ASP A 13 10.78 26.09 -4.22
CA ASP A 13 11.38 26.99 -5.20
C ASP A 13 12.50 27.88 -4.62
N GLU A 14 12.37 28.31 -3.35
CA GLU A 14 13.35 29.14 -2.65
C GLU A 14 14.22 28.30 -1.68
N ILE A 15 14.96 27.31 -2.20
CA ILE A 15 15.77 26.34 -1.41
C ILE A 15 16.74 27.05 -0.44
N ASP A 16 17.29 28.18 -0.82
CA ASP A 16 18.25 28.93 0.01
C ASP A 16 17.66 29.33 1.37
N LEU A 17 16.35 29.53 1.46
CA LEU A 17 15.65 29.84 2.70
C LEU A 17 15.53 28.63 3.65
N LEU A 18 15.72 27.42 3.12
CA LEU A 18 15.59 26.17 3.88
C LEU A 18 16.88 25.72 4.56
N HIS A 19 18.01 26.39 4.36
CA HIS A 19 19.31 25.90 4.83
C HIS A 19 19.33 25.55 6.32
N ALA A 20 18.75 26.39 7.17
CA ALA A 20 18.68 26.13 8.62
C ALA A 20 17.81 24.90 8.95
N HIS A 21 16.73 24.69 8.23
CA HIS A 21 15.82 23.55 8.40
C HIS A 21 16.50 22.26 7.95
N ILE A 22 17.19 22.29 6.82
CA ILE A 22 17.93 21.14 6.29
C ILE A 22 19.04 20.73 7.27
N MET A 23 19.84 21.69 7.76
CA MET A 23 20.86 21.41 8.78
C MET A 23 20.27 20.84 10.08
N PHE A 24 19.09 21.32 10.49
CA PHE A 24 18.40 20.82 11.67
C PHE A 24 17.98 19.35 11.51
N LEU A 25 17.51 18.96 10.33
CA LEU A 25 17.11 17.57 10.01
C LEU A 25 18.33 16.66 9.82
N GLN A 26 19.36 17.11 9.11
CA GLN A 26 20.60 16.36 8.92
C GLN A 26 21.33 16.04 10.23
N LYS A 27 21.32 16.97 11.21
CA LYS A 27 21.83 16.71 12.57
C LYS A 27 21.07 15.63 13.33
N ARG A 28 19.91 15.21 12.82
CA ARG A 28 19.06 14.16 13.37
C ARG A 28 19.02 12.91 12.49
N ASP A 29 20.07 12.76 11.67
CA ASP A 29 20.28 11.60 10.80
C ASP A 29 19.20 11.44 9.71
N TYR A 30 18.49 12.50 9.31
CA TYR A 30 17.67 12.50 8.09
C TYR A 30 18.52 12.85 6.87
N ASP A 31 18.38 12.07 5.80
CA ASP A 31 18.99 12.39 4.50
C ASP A 31 18.01 13.25 3.70
N VAL A 32 18.40 14.50 3.42
CA VAL A 32 17.52 15.48 2.77
C VAL A 32 18.03 15.81 1.38
N THR A 33 17.29 15.39 0.37
CA THR A 33 17.44 15.82 -1.03
C THR A 33 16.52 17.00 -1.28
N THR A 34 16.99 18.01 -1.99
CA THR A 34 16.18 19.19 -2.36
C THR A 34 15.99 19.29 -3.86
N CYS A 35 14.86 19.88 -4.26
CA CYS A 35 14.50 20.11 -5.65
C CYS A 35 13.68 21.40 -5.74
N SER A 36 13.86 22.20 -6.81
CA SER A 36 13.23 23.53 -6.94
C SER A 36 11.98 23.56 -7.80
N ASN A 37 11.59 22.46 -8.44
CA ASN A 37 10.42 22.38 -9.31
C ASN A 37 9.80 20.98 -9.35
N GLY A 38 8.52 20.91 -9.79
CA GLY A 38 7.75 19.68 -9.80
C GLY A 38 8.24 18.65 -10.81
N THR A 39 8.72 19.06 -11.99
CA THR A 39 9.17 18.13 -13.03
C THR A 39 10.39 17.33 -12.57
N ASP A 40 11.41 18.02 -12.05
CA ASP A 40 12.61 17.36 -11.53
C ASP A 40 12.28 16.49 -10.32
N ALA A 41 11.28 16.88 -9.50
CA ALA A 41 10.81 16.09 -8.37
C ALA A 41 10.23 14.74 -8.79
N ILE A 42 9.38 14.73 -9.81
CA ILE A 42 8.79 13.49 -10.37
C ILE A 42 9.90 12.59 -10.92
N ASP A 43 10.86 13.18 -11.66
CA ASP A 43 12.01 12.44 -12.17
C ASP A 43 12.89 11.83 -11.07
N LEU A 44 13.11 12.56 -9.98
CA LEU A 44 13.83 12.07 -8.81
C LEU A 44 13.10 10.92 -8.13
N CYS A 45 11.77 11.01 -8.01
CA CYS A 45 10.93 9.94 -7.46
C CYS A 45 10.93 8.69 -8.36
N GLY A 46 11.06 8.85 -9.67
CA GLY A 46 11.23 7.71 -10.59
C GLY A 46 12.56 6.95 -10.45
N LYS A 47 13.58 7.60 -9.87
CA LYS A 47 14.95 7.05 -9.74
C LYS A 47 15.32 6.64 -8.32
N ASN A 48 14.69 7.24 -7.31
CA ASN A 48 15.03 7.05 -5.91
C ASN A 48 13.76 6.82 -5.08
N ALA A 49 13.85 5.95 -4.09
CA ALA A 49 12.80 5.82 -3.08
C ALA A 49 13.00 6.84 -1.95
N TYR A 50 11.93 7.47 -1.53
CA TYR A 50 11.90 8.40 -0.40
C TYR A 50 10.91 7.90 0.66
N ASP A 51 11.21 8.17 1.93
CA ASP A 51 10.35 7.79 3.05
C ASP A 51 9.25 8.84 3.29
N LEU A 52 9.52 10.10 2.92
CA LEU A 52 8.54 11.19 2.96
C LEU A 52 8.97 12.32 2.03
N ILE A 53 7.97 13.00 1.45
CA ILE A 53 8.15 14.17 0.57
C ILE A 53 7.50 15.40 1.21
N LEU A 54 8.26 16.48 1.32
CA LEU A 54 7.76 17.82 1.65
C LEU A 54 7.57 18.58 0.34
N LEU A 55 6.36 19.03 0.05
CA LEU A 55 5.98 19.62 -1.24
C LEU A 55 5.38 21.01 -1.04
N ASP A 56 6.01 22.02 -1.59
CA ASP A 56 5.42 23.34 -1.66
C ASP A 56 4.22 23.37 -2.60
N GLU A 57 3.17 24.05 -2.18
CA GLU A 57 1.97 24.26 -2.99
C GLU A 57 2.25 25.20 -4.17
N ASN A 58 2.98 26.28 -3.93
CA ASN A 58 3.19 27.36 -4.89
C ASN A 58 4.60 27.31 -5.46
N MET A 59 4.71 26.71 -6.64
CA MET A 59 5.97 26.62 -7.38
C MET A 59 5.80 27.07 -8.83
N PRO A 60 6.86 27.59 -9.47
CA PRO A 60 6.82 27.89 -10.89
C PRO A 60 6.75 26.59 -11.73
N GLY A 61 5.99 26.62 -12.81
CA GLY A 61 5.77 25.48 -13.68
C GLY A 61 4.61 24.62 -13.20
N LEU A 62 4.87 23.36 -12.81
CA LEU A 62 3.84 22.50 -12.22
C LEU A 62 3.46 22.99 -10.82
N SER A 63 2.16 23.13 -10.57
CA SER A 63 1.64 23.41 -9.24
C SER A 63 1.93 22.26 -8.27
N GLY A 64 1.79 22.52 -6.95
CA GLY A 64 1.94 21.47 -5.94
C GLY A 64 0.98 20.30 -6.16
N LEU A 65 -0.27 20.54 -6.55
CA LEU A 65 -1.26 19.49 -6.80
C LEU A 65 -0.93 18.66 -8.06
N GLU A 66 -0.48 19.29 -9.14
CA GLU A 66 -0.05 18.58 -10.34
C GLU A 66 1.20 17.75 -10.09
N THR A 67 2.14 18.30 -9.30
CA THR A 67 3.34 17.59 -8.86
C THR A 67 2.98 16.39 -7.97
N LEU A 68 2.05 16.55 -7.04
CA LEU A 68 1.54 15.48 -6.18
C LEU A 68 0.95 14.34 -7.02
N ALA A 69 0.13 14.65 -8.02
CA ALA A 69 -0.44 13.66 -8.92
C ALA A 69 0.64 12.85 -9.63
N GLY A 70 1.64 13.52 -10.22
CA GLY A 70 2.76 12.86 -10.89
C GLY A 70 3.63 12.01 -9.95
N ILE A 71 3.88 12.48 -8.72
CA ILE A 71 4.59 11.70 -7.71
C ILE A 71 3.80 10.43 -7.36
N LYS A 72 2.49 10.53 -7.19
CA LYS A 72 1.64 9.39 -6.84
C LYS A 72 1.50 8.36 -7.96
N GLU A 73 1.74 8.74 -9.21
CA GLU A 73 1.83 7.78 -10.32
C GLU A 73 3.09 6.92 -10.25
N VAL A 74 4.23 7.49 -9.85
CA VAL A 74 5.53 6.77 -9.76
C VAL A 74 5.75 6.11 -8.39
N GLN A 75 5.29 6.74 -7.30
CA GLN A 75 5.38 6.25 -5.93
C GLN A 75 4.02 6.39 -5.22
N PRO A 76 3.06 5.49 -5.45
CA PRO A 76 1.70 5.60 -4.91
C PRO A 76 1.64 5.71 -3.38
N ASN A 77 2.55 5.05 -2.69
CA ASN A 77 2.53 4.87 -1.24
C ASN A 77 3.44 5.83 -0.46
N VAL A 78 4.24 6.66 -1.15
CA VAL A 78 5.09 7.62 -0.44
C VAL A 78 4.22 8.69 0.25
N PRO A 79 4.41 8.94 1.55
CA PRO A 79 3.70 10.02 2.23
C PRO A 79 4.16 11.38 1.70
N VAL A 80 3.22 12.20 1.26
CA VAL A 80 3.47 13.57 0.82
C VAL A 80 2.83 14.53 1.80
N VAL A 81 3.62 15.46 2.32
CA VAL A 81 3.21 16.54 3.21
C VAL A 81 3.24 17.84 2.44
N MET A 82 2.09 18.49 2.31
CA MET A 82 2.00 19.74 1.59
C MET A 82 2.39 20.91 2.49
N VAL A 83 3.19 21.85 1.98
CA VAL A 83 3.60 23.08 2.68
C VAL A 83 2.92 24.25 1.97
N THR A 84 2.05 24.98 2.67
CA THR A 84 1.18 26.02 2.09
C THR A 84 1.17 27.30 2.89
N LYS A 85 0.85 28.42 2.25
CA LYS A 85 0.59 29.72 2.90
C LYS A 85 -0.89 29.91 3.27
N ASN A 86 -1.78 29.14 2.69
CA ASN A 86 -3.22 29.34 2.79
C ASN A 86 -3.89 28.26 3.65
N GLU A 87 -4.77 28.69 4.55
CA GLU A 87 -5.74 27.85 5.27
C GLU A 87 -7.04 27.65 4.45
N ALA A 88 -7.04 27.90 3.14
CA ALA A 88 -8.25 27.83 2.32
C ALA A 88 -8.79 26.41 2.29
N GLU A 89 -10.02 26.21 2.76
CA GLU A 89 -10.74 24.92 2.80
C GLU A 89 -10.74 24.22 1.43
N ASP A 90 -10.90 24.97 0.35
CA ASP A 90 -10.95 24.42 -1.03
C ASP A 90 -9.65 23.74 -1.45
N ILE A 91 -8.49 24.23 -1.02
CA ILE A 91 -7.18 23.63 -1.33
C ILE A 91 -6.95 22.39 -0.45
N MET A 92 -7.38 22.44 0.80
CA MET A 92 -7.36 21.30 1.70
C MET A 92 -8.23 20.15 1.20
N ASP A 93 -9.44 20.43 0.75
CA ASP A 93 -10.35 19.41 0.23
C ASP A 93 -9.80 18.75 -1.05
N GLN A 94 -9.19 19.54 -1.94
CA GLN A 94 -8.50 19.00 -3.12
C GLN A 94 -7.27 18.18 -2.76
N ALA A 95 -6.47 18.62 -1.80
CA ALA A 95 -5.28 17.92 -1.33
C ALA A 95 -5.62 16.64 -0.57
N ILE A 96 -6.68 16.64 0.25
CA ILE A 96 -7.23 15.44 0.91
C ILE A 96 -7.76 14.45 -0.15
N GLY A 97 -8.50 14.93 -1.16
CA GLY A 97 -8.92 14.13 -2.31
C GLY A 97 -7.75 13.52 -3.10
N ALA A 98 -6.62 14.22 -3.15
CA ALA A 98 -5.37 13.78 -3.78
C ALA A 98 -4.48 12.90 -2.86
N LYS A 99 -4.96 12.49 -1.68
CA LYS A 99 -4.29 11.59 -0.72
C LYS A 99 -2.95 12.13 -0.19
N ILE A 100 -2.92 13.36 0.29
CA ILE A 100 -1.79 13.85 1.10
C ILE A 100 -1.78 13.16 2.46
N ALA A 101 -0.59 13.00 3.04
CA ALA A 101 -0.43 12.43 4.38
C ALA A 101 -0.66 13.46 5.50
N ASP A 102 -0.26 14.72 5.26
CA ASP A 102 -0.38 15.82 6.20
C ASP A 102 -0.16 17.17 5.48
N TYR A 103 -0.32 18.28 6.18
CA TYR A 103 0.03 19.61 5.68
C TYR A 103 0.72 20.46 6.76
N LEU A 104 1.50 21.43 6.33
CA LEU A 104 2.19 22.39 7.17
C LEU A 104 1.93 23.83 6.67
N LEU A 105 1.63 24.73 7.59
CA LEU A 105 1.42 26.14 7.28
C LEU A 105 2.74 26.93 7.36
N LYS A 106 2.99 27.76 6.36
CA LYS A 106 4.13 28.72 6.40
C LYS A 106 3.82 29.88 7.33
N PRO A 107 4.79 30.35 8.11
CA PRO A 107 6.20 29.94 8.19
C PRO A 107 6.37 28.62 8.95
N VAL A 108 7.09 27.67 8.34
CA VAL A 108 7.24 26.33 8.90
C VAL A 108 8.31 26.33 9.99
N ASN A 109 7.95 25.83 11.17
CA ASN A 109 8.90 25.63 12.27
C ASN A 109 9.61 24.26 12.12
N PRO A 110 10.95 24.17 12.27
CA PRO A 110 11.67 22.91 12.21
C PRO A 110 11.12 21.79 13.12
N MET A 111 10.60 22.14 14.30
CA MET A 111 9.98 21.19 15.22
C MET A 111 8.66 20.63 14.69
N GLN A 112 7.86 21.43 13.98
CA GLN A 112 6.63 20.94 13.33
C GLN A 112 6.97 19.93 12.24
N ILE A 113 8.00 20.21 11.43
CA ILE A 113 8.49 19.25 10.42
C ILE A 113 8.89 17.94 11.11
N LEU A 114 9.71 18.01 12.16
CA LEU A 114 10.15 16.82 12.87
C LEU A 114 9.00 15.99 13.43
N LEU A 115 7.95 16.62 13.96
CA LEU A 115 6.76 15.93 14.46
C LEU A 115 6.01 15.21 13.34
N VAL A 116 5.83 15.87 12.20
CA VAL A 116 5.17 15.30 11.03
C VAL A 116 6.00 14.13 10.45
N LEU A 117 7.32 14.25 10.38
CA LEU A 117 8.22 13.18 9.97
C LEU A 117 8.09 11.96 10.88
N LYS A 118 8.19 12.15 12.19
CA LYS A 118 8.05 11.06 13.16
C LYS A 118 6.70 10.38 13.07
N LYS A 119 5.61 11.15 12.97
CA LYS A 119 4.26 10.62 12.82
C LYS A 119 4.13 9.75 11.57
N ASN A 120 4.59 10.23 10.42
CA ASN A 120 4.35 9.55 9.14
C ASN A 120 5.34 8.41 8.86
N ILE A 121 6.61 8.53 9.26
CA ILE A 121 7.63 7.50 9.03
C ILE A 121 7.49 6.38 10.08
N HIS A 122 7.49 6.70 11.38
CA HIS A 122 7.42 5.67 12.42
C HIS A 122 6.07 4.95 12.47
N GLN A 123 4.95 5.62 12.17
CA GLN A 123 3.66 4.96 12.12
C GLN A 123 3.61 3.90 11.01
N ARG A 124 4.22 4.17 9.86
CA ARG A 124 4.34 3.17 8.78
C ARG A 124 5.21 1.99 9.19
N GLU A 125 6.36 2.25 9.82
CA GLU A 125 7.24 1.19 10.32
C GLU A 125 6.50 0.28 11.30
N ILE A 126 5.81 0.85 12.29
CA ILE A 126 5.04 0.10 13.30
C ILE A 126 3.93 -0.72 12.64
N VAL A 127 3.17 -0.14 11.71
CA VAL A 127 2.10 -0.87 10.99
C VAL A 127 2.69 -2.02 10.18
N THR A 128 3.79 -1.78 9.48
CA THR A 128 4.49 -2.81 8.69
C THR A 128 4.99 -3.94 9.58
N GLU A 129 5.64 -3.64 10.71
CA GLU A 129 6.13 -4.65 11.65
C GLU A 129 5.00 -5.49 12.26
N VAL A 130 3.88 -4.84 12.64
CA VAL A 130 2.70 -5.53 13.18
C VAL A 130 2.10 -6.45 12.13
N THR A 131 1.94 -5.98 10.90
CA THR A 131 1.41 -6.77 9.77
C THR A 131 2.30 -7.97 9.46
N GLN A 132 3.61 -7.77 9.37
CA GLN A 132 4.57 -8.86 9.15
C GLN A 132 4.58 -9.88 10.29
N SER A 133 4.53 -9.42 11.54
CA SER A 133 4.46 -10.30 12.72
C SER A 133 3.19 -11.13 12.73
N SER A 134 2.05 -10.51 12.41
CA SER A 134 0.75 -11.17 12.33
C SER A 134 0.71 -12.21 11.21
N TYR A 135 1.28 -11.92 10.05
CA TYR A 135 1.38 -12.89 8.96
C TYR A 135 2.29 -14.07 9.32
N ARG A 136 3.43 -13.84 9.97
CA ARG A 136 4.31 -14.94 10.42
C ARG A 136 3.60 -15.89 11.36
N GLN A 137 2.75 -15.39 12.26
CA GLN A 137 1.91 -16.23 13.12
C GLN A 137 0.88 -17.03 12.31
N GLU A 138 0.21 -16.38 11.36
CA GLU A 138 -0.83 -17.02 10.54
C GLU A 138 -0.26 -17.98 9.49
N PHE A 139 0.99 -17.77 9.05
CA PHE A 139 1.65 -18.63 8.05
C PHE A 139 1.61 -20.12 8.43
N ALA A 140 1.94 -20.44 9.68
CA ALA A 140 1.90 -21.83 10.17
C ALA A 140 0.47 -22.37 10.23
N ASN A 141 -0.50 -21.54 10.61
CA ASN A 141 -1.92 -21.91 10.66
C ASN A 141 -2.48 -22.19 9.26
N ILE A 142 -2.14 -21.37 8.26
CA ILE A 142 -2.53 -21.57 6.88
C ILE A 142 -1.93 -22.87 6.35
N ALA A 143 -0.66 -23.14 6.62
CA ALA A 143 0.00 -24.38 6.20
C ALA A 143 -0.64 -25.63 6.84
N ALA A 144 -1.00 -25.58 8.12
CA ALA A 144 -1.73 -26.65 8.79
C ALA A 144 -3.12 -26.86 8.15
N GLN A 145 -3.87 -25.78 7.95
CA GLN A 145 -5.19 -25.85 7.30
C GLN A 145 -5.14 -26.43 5.89
N MET A 146 -4.12 -26.14 5.08
CA MET A 146 -3.95 -26.75 3.76
C MET A 146 -3.88 -28.28 3.82
N ASN A 147 -3.25 -28.83 4.86
CA ASN A 147 -3.13 -30.29 5.01
C ASN A 147 -4.39 -30.94 5.60
N ASP A 148 -5.13 -30.20 6.43
CA ASP A 148 -6.32 -30.71 7.13
C ASP A 148 -7.62 -30.45 6.35
N SER A 149 -7.63 -29.53 5.36
CA SER A 149 -8.84 -29.18 4.61
C SER A 149 -9.35 -30.35 3.79
N SER A 150 -10.54 -30.82 4.13
CA SER A 150 -11.20 -32.00 3.57
C SER A 150 -12.50 -31.66 2.83
N THR A 151 -12.99 -30.44 2.92
CA THR A 151 -14.22 -29.96 2.28
C THR A 151 -13.96 -28.75 1.37
N PRO A 152 -14.81 -28.53 0.35
CA PRO A 152 -14.71 -27.34 -0.51
C PRO A 152 -14.86 -26.03 0.25
N GLU A 153 -15.69 -26.00 1.30
CA GLU A 153 -15.95 -24.85 2.13
C GLU A 153 -14.70 -24.44 2.92
N GLU A 154 -13.97 -25.40 3.48
CA GLU A 154 -12.69 -25.16 4.17
C GLU A 154 -11.66 -24.58 3.21
N TRP A 155 -11.60 -25.05 1.98
CA TRP A 155 -10.73 -24.49 0.94
C TRP A 155 -11.09 -23.07 0.54
N ILE A 156 -12.39 -22.74 0.48
CA ILE A 156 -12.84 -21.38 0.23
C ILE A 156 -12.39 -20.42 1.35
N GLU A 157 -12.54 -20.84 2.60
CA GLU A 157 -12.11 -20.00 3.75
C GLU A 157 -10.57 -19.84 3.78
N LEU A 158 -9.83 -20.88 3.43
CA LEU A 158 -8.37 -20.79 3.31
C LEU A 158 -7.96 -19.81 2.19
N TYR A 159 -8.58 -19.85 1.03
CA TYR A 159 -8.30 -18.91 -0.06
C TYR A 159 -8.66 -17.48 0.29
N LYS A 160 -9.75 -17.24 1.03
CA LYS A 160 -10.08 -15.90 1.56
C LYS A 160 -8.96 -15.35 2.44
N LYS A 161 -8.35 -16.17 3.29
CA LYS A 161 -7.21 -15.77 4.10
C LYS A 161 -6.00 -15.43 3.25
N LEU A 162 -5.67 -16.22 2.23
CA LEU A 162 -4.55 -15.94 1.33
C LEU A 162 -4.75 -14.62 0.57
N VAL A 163 -5.97 -14.33 0.09
CA VAL A 163 -6.31 -13.07 -0.56
C VAL A 163 -6.25 -11.90 0.43
N TYR A 164 -6.74 -12.08 1.64
CA TYR A 164 -6.63 -11.07 2.70
C TYR A 164 -5.17 -10.66 2.94
N TRP A 165 -4.29 -11.65 3.11
CA TRP A 165 -2.87 -11.37 3.31
C TRP A 165 -2.18 -10.78 2.07
N GLU A 166 -2.62 -11.11 0.87
CA GLU A 166 -2.12 -10.48 -0.36
C GLU A 166 -2.41 -8.97 -0.38
N LEU A 167 -3.59 -8.57 0.08
CA LEU A 167 -3.95 -7.15 0.21
C LEU A 167 -3.18 -6.45 1.33
N GLU A 168 -3.11 -7.07 2.52
CA GLU A 168 -2.40 -6.51 3.68
C GLU A 168 -0.89 -6.36 3.45
N LEU A 169 -0.27 -7.31 2.74
CA LEU A 169 1.17 -7.31 2.46
C LEU A 169 1.53 -6.55 1.17
N SER A 170 0.56 -6.10 0.38
CA SER A 170 0.81 -5.40 -0.90
C SER A 170 1.68 -4.15 -0.75
N GLU A 171 1.63 -3.51 0.42
CA GLU A 171 2.39 -2.29 0.75
C GLU A 171 3.64 -2.57 1.60
N THR A 172 3.95 -3.85 1.89
CA THR A 172 5.08 -4.24 2.73
C THR A 172 6.27 -4.72 1.90
N ASP A 173 7.36 -5.07 2.59
CA ASP A 173 8.61 -5.52 2.02
C ASP A 173 8.45 -6.77 1.10
N SER A 174 9.30 -6.84 0.08
CA SER A 174 9.29 -7.89 -0.94
C SER A 174 9.43 -9.32 -0.38
N ALA A 175 10.18 -9.50 0.70
CA ALA A 175 10.42 -10.83 1.29
C ALA A 175 9.13 -11.51 1.81
N MET A 176 8.24 -10.75 2.45
CA MET A 176 6.95 -11.30 2.92
C MET A 176 6.02 -11.61 1.76
N ASN A 177 6.05 -10.79 0.71
CA ASN A 177 5.30 -11.05 -0.52
C ASN A 177 5.78 -12.33 -1.22
N GLU A 178 7.07 -12.58 -1.28
CA GLU A 178 7.63 -13.82 -1.83
C GLU A 178 7.18 -15.05 -1.04
N MET A 179 7.23 -14.98 0.30
CA MET A 179 6.72 -16.06 1.15
C MET A 179 5.24 -16.33 0.92
N LEU A 180 4.41 -15.30 0.80
CA LEU A 180 2.98 -15.45 0.49
C LEU A 180 2.76 -16.07 -0.89
N GLN A 181 3.50 -15.67 -1.91
CA GLN A 181 3.39 -16.25 -3.25
C GLN A 181 3.74 -17.74 -3.24
N GLN A 182 4.81 -18.15 -2.57
CA GLN A 182 5.15 -19.56 -2.39
C GLN A 182 4.03 -20.33 -1.67
N GLN A 183 3.45 -19.76 -0.62
CA GLN A 183 2.33 -20.36 0.11
C GLN A 183 1.08 -20.50 -0.78
N LYS A 184 0.79 -19.53 -1.65
CA LYS A 184 -0.31 -19.59 -2.64
C LYS A 184 -0.06 -20.68 -3.67
N GLU A 185 1.17 -20.84 -4.15
CA GLU A 185 1.52 -21.94 -5.08
C GLU A 185 1.33 -23.30 -4.43
N GLU A 186 1.77 -23.48 -3.19
CA GLU A 186 1.57 -24.70 -2.41
C GLU A 186 0.06 -25.00 -2.20
N ALA A 187 -0.73 -23.97 -1.86
CA ALA A 187 -2.17 -24.08 -1.74
C ALA A 187 -2.82 -24.52 -3.05
N ASN A 188 -2.42 -23.96 -4.18
CA ASN A 188 -2.92 -24.35 -5.50
C ASN A 188 -2.60 -25.80 -5.85
N LEU A 189 -1.39 -26.27 -5.55
CA LEU A 189 -0.98 -27.65 -5.78
C LEU A 189 -1.78 -28.63 -4.90
N THR A 190 -1.95 -28.29 -3.62
CA THR A 190 -2.67 -29.14 -2.67
C THR A 190 -4.17 -29.16 -2.98
N PHE A 191 -4.76 -28.03 -3.32
CA PHE A 191 -6.15 -27.95 -3.80
C PHE A 191 -6.36 -28.76 -5.08
N SER A 192 -5.42 -28.71 -6.02
CA SER A 192 -5.50 -29.52 -7.24
C SER A 192 -5.52 -31.01 -6.96
N ARG A 193 -4.77 -31.48 -5.95
CA ARG A 193 -4.80 -32.89 -5.50
C ARG A 193 -6.13 -33.21 -4.82
N PHE A 194 -6.65 -32.31 -3.98
CA PHE A 194 -7.96 -32.44 -3.35
C PHE A 194 -9.08 -32.56 -4.40
N VAL A 195 -9.13 -31.65 -5.38
CA VAL A 195 -10.10 -31.68 -6.47
C VAL A 195 -10.00 -33.03 -7.24
N ARG A 196 -8.79 -33.42 -7.65
CA ARG A 196 -8.58 -34.67 -8.38
C ARG A 196 -9.10 -35.90 -7.64
N LYS A 197 -8.92 -35.92 -6.31
CA LYS A 197 -9.38 -37.03 -5.47
C LYS A 197 -10.91 -37.14 -5.40
N HIS A 198 -11.62 -36.01 -5.42
CA HIS A 198 -13.07 -36.00 -5.20
C HIS A 198 -13.89 -35.76 -6.47
N TYR A 199 -13.24 -35.41 -7.59
CA TYR A 199 -13.91 -34.99 -8.82
C TYR A 199 -14.87 -36.07 -9.42
N GLU A 200 -14.47 -37.31 -9.40
CA GLU A 200 -15.30 -38.39 -9.93
C GLU A 200 -16.60 -38.58 -9.11
N ASP A 201 -16.51 -38.44 -7.79
CA ASP A 201 -17.67 -38.55 -6.92
C ASP A 201 -18.60 -37.34 -7.10
N TRP A 202 -18.05 -36.16 -7.26
CA TRP A 202 -18.82 -34.92 -7.52
C TRP A 202 -19.56 -34.97 -8.87
N ILE A 203 -19.03 -35.64 -9.88
CA ILE A 203 -19.74 -35.80 -11.16
C ILE A 203 -20.91 -36.77 -11.02
N LYS A 204 -20.77 -37.80 -10.21
CA LYS A 204 -21.81 -38.81 -10.00
C LYS A 204 -22.99 -38.33 -9.17
N ASP A 205 -22.72 -37.44 -8.19
CA ASP A 205 -23.73 -36.90 -7.28
C ASP A 205 -23.91 -35.38 -7.46
N ALA A 206 -24.89 -35.03 -8.30
CA ALA A 206 -25.17 -33.63 -8.62
C ALA A 206 -25.87 -32.86 -7.47
N GLU A 207 -26.41 -33.52 -6.45
CA GLU A 207 -27.14 -32.86 -5.35
C GLU A 207 -26.24 -32.47 -4.23
N THR A 208 -25.21 -33.24 -3.90
CA THR A 208 -24.29 -33.01 -2.77
C THR A 208 -22.96 -32.38 -3.17
N ARG A 209 -22.65 -32.33 -4.47
CA ARG A 209 -21.41 -31.75 -4.96
C ARG A 209 -21.33 -30.24 -4.76
N PRO A 210 -20.12 -29.66 -4.57
CA PRO A 210 -19.94 -28.23 -4.58
C PRO A 210 -20.37 -27.61 -5.91
N VAL A 211 -20.68 -26.31 -5.88
CA VAL A 211 -21.01 -25.56 -7.10
C VAL A 211 -19.77 -25.46 -7.99
N ILE A 212 -19.80 -26.11 -9.14
CA ILE A 212 -18.75 -26.03 -10.16
C ILE A 212 -19.15 -25.03 -11.26
N SER A 213 -18.20 -24.59 -12.08
CA SER A 213 -18.43 -23.56 -13.11
C SER A 213 -19.66 -23.77 -13.99
N PRO A 214 -19.96 -24.99 -14.47
CA PRO A 214 -21.20 -25.25 -15.25
C PRO A 214 -22.50 -25.01 -14.48
N ASP A 215 -22.49 -25.13 -13.15
CA ASP A 215 -23.67 -24.93 -12.31
C ASP A 215 -23.99 -23.48 -12.04
N ILE A 216 -23.00 -22.57 -12.16
CA ILE A 216 -23.15 -21.12 -11.87
C ILE A 216 -24.27 -20.54 -12.73
N PHE A 217 -24.26 -20.80 -14.03
CA PHE A 217 -25.30 -20.29 -14.92
C PHE A 217 -26.67 -20.83 -14.55
N LYS A 218 -26.76 -22.14 -14.27
CA LYS A 218 -28.01 -22.82 -13.97
C LYS A 218 -28.62 -22.39 -12.61
N ARG A 219 -27.78 -22.26 -11.58
CA ARG A 219 -28.21 -21.94 -10.21
C ARG A 219 -28.36 -20.45 -9.94
N TYR A 220 -27.53 -19.60 -10.53
CA TYR A 220 -27.43 -18.19 -10.13
C TYR A 220 -27.75 -17.19 -11.24
N VAL A 221 -27.53 -17.51 -12.52
CA VAL A 221 -27.73 -16.57 -13.63
C VAL A 221 -29.12 -16.72 -14.22
N PHE A 222 -29.51 -17.90 -14.68
CA PHE A 222 -30.81 -18.11 -15.32
C PHE A 222 -32.02 -17.77 -14.45
N PRO A 223 -32.07 -18.09 -13.13
CA PRO A 223 -33.20 -17.70 -12.30
C PRO A 223 -33.38 -16.20 -12.13
N ARG A 224 -32.30 -15.42 -12.31
CA ARG A 224 -32.37 -13.94 -12.25
C ARG A 224 -32.79 -13.32 -13.57
N LEU A 225 -32.41 -13.91 -14.70
CA LEU A 225 -32.82 -13.46 -16.04
C LEU A 225 -34.32 -13.70 -16.31
N SER A 226 -34.89 -14.76 -15.76
CA SER A 226 -36.32 -15.08 -15.93
C SER A 226 -37.26 -14.19 -15.11
N LYS A 227 -36.77 -13.42 -14.12
CA LYS A 227 -37.56 -12.48 -13.30
C LYS A 227 -37.60 -11.06 -13.86
N GLY A 228 -36.97 -10.82 -14.99
CA GLY A 228 -36.89 -9.52 -15.66
C GLY A 228 -37.79 -9.36 -16.89
N ARG A 229 -38.92 -10.09 -16.97
CA ARG A 229 -39.96 -9.89 -17.97
C ARG A 229 -41.25 -9.45 -17.34
#